data_e4386f632a4d12b699dea2e9f8ddd295
#
_entry.id   e4386f632a4d12b699dea2e9f8ddd295
#
_cell.length_a   1.000
_cell.length_b   1.000
_cell.length_c   1.000
_cell.angle_alpha   90.00
_cell.angle_beta   90.00
_cell.angle_gamma   90.00
#
_symmetry.space_group_name_H-M   'P 1'
#
loop_
_entity.id
_entity.type
_entity.pdbx_description
1 polymer ?
#
loop_
_entity_poly.entity_id
_entity_poly.type
_entity_poly.pdbx_seq_one_letter_code
_entity_poly.pdbx_strand_id
1 'polypeptide(L)'
;MLKIMKHKISAKKLSDALFEISKENNLLDEVNKSILEFDRILKINRDLKSFMQSKRYFQDEKFSILSEIFGAQLSNVVLTVLSYVSGVKAVDTIGQIRRNFFEKYKHEKNIVSVHATLSSDISDEDIIAMQKQLSQNLKKEADLTVEIDKSLIGGAKFRIENKFLDASIKSQLKNIKLDLMKI
;
A
#
# COMPACT_ATOMS: atom_id res chain seq x y z
N MET A 1 24.72 5.84 -35.96
CA MET A 1 23.26 5.82 -35.66
C MET A 1 23.03 4.73 -34.62
N LEU A 2 23.21 5.05 -33.33
CA LEU A 2 23.07 4.10 -32.21
C LEU A 2 21.58 3.93 -31.93
N LYS A 3 21.07 2.74 -32.23
CA LYS A 3 19.71 2.29 -31.89
C LYS A 3 19.67 2.07 -30.38
N ILE A 4 19.30 3.12 -29.62
CA ILE A 4 19.06 3.00 -28.17
C ILE A 4 17.88 2.04 -28.03
N MET A 5 18.19 0.78 -27.69
CA MET A 5 17.17 -0.18 -27.27
C MET A 5 16.47 0.39 -26.04
N LYS A 6 15.26 0.92 -26.23
CA LYS A 6 14.36 1.29 -25.12
C LYS A 6 13.99 0.01 -24.37
N HIS A 7 14.83 -0.44 -23.48
CA HIS A 7 14.45 -1.44 -22.50
C HIS A 7 13.30 -0.84 -21.69
N LYS A 8 12.13 -1.38 -21.88
CA LYS A 8 10.95 -1.05 -21.10
C LYS A 8 11.22 -1.49 -19.66
N ILE A 9 11.71 -0.57 -18.83
CA ILE A 9 12.00 -0.87 -17.43
C ILE A 9 10.68 -1.29 -16.78
N SER A 10 10.64 -2.49 -16.19
CA SER A 10 9.41 -3.00 -15.58
C SER A 10 9.13 -2.28 -14.27
N ALA A 11 7.86 -2.13 -13.91
CA ALA A 11 7.43 -1.55 -12.63
C ALA A 11 8.12 -2.23 -11.43
N LYS A 12 8.36 -3.55 -11.52
CA LYS A 12 9.06 -4.30 -10.49
C LYS A 12 10.50 -3.81 -10.31
N LYS A 13 11.27 -3.68 -11.38
CA LYS A 13 12.66 -3.20 -11.31
C LYS A 13 12.76 -1.78 -10.76
N LEU A 14 11.84 -0.88 -11.16
CA LEU A 14 11.79 0.48 -10.63
C LEU A 14 11.45 0.50 -9.13
N SER A 15 10.51 -0.32 -8.72
CA SER A 15 10.14 -0.49 -7.32
C SER A 15 11.28 -1.08 -6.49
N ASP A 16 12.01 -2.06 -7.04
CA ASP A 16 13.14 -2.69 -6.37
C ASP A 16 14.27 -1.67 -6.15
N ALA A 17 14.62 -0.92 -7.20
CA ALA A 17 15.65 0.13 -7.13
C ALA A 17 15.23 1.25 -6.15
N LEU A 18 13.95 1.69 -6.20
CA LEU A 18 13.44 2.69 -5.28
C LEU A 18 13.56 2.24 -3.83
N PHE A 19 13.22 0.98 -3.55
CA PHE A 19 13.30 0.42 -2.21
C PHE A 19 14.74 0.33 -1.70
N GLU A 20 15.67 -0.20 -2.50
CA GLU A 20 17.08 -0.33 -2.10
C GLU A 20 17.71 1.05 -1.81
N ILE A 21 17.53 2.02 -2.72
CA ILE A 21 18.06 3.38 -2.51
C ILE A 21 17.45 4.02 -1.25
N SER A 22 16.15 3.81 -1.02
CA SER A 22 15.46 4.37 0.15
C SER A 22 15.92 3.72 1.45
N LYS A 23 16.24 2.43 1.41
CA LYS A 23 16.75 1.68 2.56
C LYS A 23 18.16 2.11 2.92
N GLU A 24 19.07 2.20 1.94
CA GLU A 24 20.43 2.63 2.15
C GLU A 24 20.55 4.05 2.73
N ASN A 25 19.65 4.94 2.34
CA ASN A 25 19.63 6.33 2.80
C ASN A 25 18.72 6.58 4.02
N ASN A 26 18.08 5.56 4.59
CA ASN A 26 17.11 5.66 5.68
C ASN A 26 15.90 6.57 5.35
N LEU A 27 15.48 6.60 4.10
CA LEU A 27 14.39 7.44 3.58
C LEU A 27 13.09 6.66 3.33
N LEU A 28 12.95 5.44 3.86
CA LEU A 28 11.81 4.56 3.58
C LEU A 28 10.46 5.22 3.89
N ASP A 29 10.36 5.91 5.03
CA ASP A 29 9.11 6.55 5.48
C ASP A 29 8.76 7.76 4.59
N GLU A 30 9.78 8.57 4.25
CA GLU A 30 9.63 9.73 3.38
C GLU A 30 9.20 9.32 1.96
N VAL A 31 9.87 8.31 1.40
CA VAL A 31 9.57 7.78 0.07
C VAL A 31 8.18 7.14 0.04
N ASN A 32 7.79 6.41 1.09
CA ASN A 32 6.45 5.85 1.19
C ASN A 32 5.36 6.94 1.19
N LYS A 33 5.54 8.00 1.98
CA LYS A 33 4.62 9.15 1.98
C LYS A 33 4.56 9.83 0.61
N SER A 34 5.71 10.08 0.01
CA SER A 34 5.83 10.76 -1.29
C SER A 34 5.13 9.98 -2.41
N ILE A 35 5.32 8.66 -2.48
CA ILE A 35 4.70 7.86 -3.55
C ILE A 35 3.18 7.71 -3.35
N LEU A 36 2.71 7.65 -2.10
CA LEU A 36 1.28 7.65 -1.77
C LEU A 36 0.61 8.97 -2.17
N GLU A 37 1.22 10.09 -1.83
CA GLU A 37 0.69 11.40 -2.15
C GLU A 37 0.68 11.64 -3.66
N PHE A 38 1.75 11.27 -4.36
CA PHE A 38 1.78 11.37 -5.82
C PHE A 38 0.68 10.52 -6.48
N ASP A 39 0.47 9.27 -6.05
CA ASP A 39 -0.59 8.39 -6.59
C ASP A 39 -1.98 8.98 -6.34
N ARG A 40 -2.18 9.62 -5.19
CA ARG A 40 -3.43 10.33 -4.85
C ARG A 40 -3.69 11.50 -5.78
N ILE A 41 -2.70 12.39 -5.95
CA ILE A 41 -2.80 13.56 -6.84
C ILE A 41 -3.00 13.10 -8.29
N LEU A 42 -2.27 12.08 -8.72
CA LEU A 42 -2.37 11.52 -10.07
C LEU A 42 -3.78 11.00 -10.39
N LYS A 43 -4.50 10.44 -9.40
CA LYS A 43 -5.87 9.94 -9.60
C LYS A 43 -6.90 11.05 -9.80
N ILE A 44 -6.67 12.21 -9.21
CA ILE A 44 -7.62 13.33 -9.23
C ILE A 44 -7.32 14.27 -10.40
N ASN A 45 -6.04 14.50 -10.72
CA ASN A 45 -5.61 15.50 -11.70
C ASN A 45 -5.49 14.91 -13.11
N ARG A 46 -6.34 15.39 -14.03
CA ARG A 46 -6.35 14.95 -15.44
C ARG A 46 -5.10 15.41 -16.20
N ASP A 47 -4.63 16.60 -15.93
CA ASP A 47 -3.49 17.20 -16.65
C ASP A 47 -2.21 16.44 -16.28
N LEU A 48 -2.04 16.12 -15.00
CA LEU A 48 -0.94 15.28 -14.53
C LEU A 48 -0.97 13.88 -15.17
N LYS A 49 -2.16 13.26 -15.29
CA LYS A 49 -2.30 11.99 -16.01
C LYS A 49 -1.82 12.10 -17.45
N SER A 50 -2.30 13.13 -18.16
CA SER A 50 -1.95 13.36 -19.56
C SER A 50 -0.45 13.63 -19.72
N PHE A 51 0.14 14.40 -18.80
CA PHE A 51 1.57 14.64 -18.75
C PHE A 51 2.37 13.35 -18.53
N MET A 52 2.00 12.53 -17.55
CA MET A 52 2.69 11.28 -17.27
C MET A 52 2.56 10.26 -18.41
N GLN A 53 1.42 10.23 -19.11
CA GLN A 53 1.19 9.39 -20.27
C GLN A 53 1.91 9.88 -21.53
N SER A 54 2.27 11.13 -21.60
CA SER A 54 2.95 11.72 -22.75
C SER A 54 4.34 11.10 -22.96
N LYS A 55 4.65 10.76 -24.21
CA LYS A 55 5.99 10.34 -24.66
C LYS A 55 6.79 11.51 -25.25
N ARG A 56 6.21 12.73 -25.24
CA ARG A 56 6.77 13.93 -25.86
C ARG A 56 7.99 14.43 -25.10
N TYR A 57 7.97 14.28 -23.79
CA TYR A 57 9.02 14.75 -22.91
C TYR A 57 10.04 13.64 -22.65
N PHE A 58 11.32 13.98 -22.72
CA PHE A 58 12.41 13.12 -22.31
C PHE A 58 12.45 13.01 -20.77
N GLN A 59 13.23 12.05 -20.27
CA GLN A 59 13.36 11.78 -18.84
C GLN A 59 13.80 13.03 -18.05
N ASP A 60 14.83 13.72 -18.53
CA ASP A 60 15.41 14.90 -17.85
C ASP A 60 14.42 16.07 -17.80
N GLU A 61 13.69 16.30 -18.90
CA GLU A 61 12.62 17.29 -18.96
C GLU A 61 11.48 16.97 -17.99
N LYS A 62 11.05 15.68 -17.95
CA LYS A 62 10.04 15.23 -16.98
C LYS A 62 10.51 15.42 -15.54
N PHE A 63 11.75 15.07 -15.26
CA PHE A 63 12.32 15.26 -13.93
C PHE A 63 12.32 16.73 -13.54
N SER A 64 12.77 17.63 -14.42
CA SER A 64 12.80 19.08 -14.18
C SER A 64 11.39 19.62 -13.88
N ILE A 65 10.40 19.28 -14.71
CA ILE A 65 9.02 19.70 -14.51
C ILE A 65 8.43 19.15 -13.21
N LEU A 66 8.63 17.86 -12.93
CA LEU A 66 8.17 17.25 -11.68
C LEU A 66 8.84 17.86 -10.45
N SER A 67 10.13 18.18 -10.54
CA SER A 67 10.88 18.82 -9.46
C SER A 67 10.44 20.25 -9.21
N GLU A 68 10.08 21.00 -10.25
CA GLU A 68 9.55 22.36 -10.12
C GLU A 68 8.18 22.37 -9.42
N ILE A 69 7.32 21.40 -9.76
CA ILE A 69 5.95 21.35 -9.22
C ILE A 69 5.92 20.70 -7.83
N PHE A 70 6.68 19.63 -7.61
CA PHE A 70 6.57 18.76 -6.43
C PHE A 70 7.85 18.69 -5.58
N GLY A 71 8.95 19.33 -6.00
CA GLY A 71 10.24 19.18 -5.32
C GLY A 71 10.25 19.62 -3.86
N ALA A 72 9.34 20.52 -3.46
CA ALA A 72 9.18 20.93 -2.07
C ALA A 72 8.36 19.92 -1.21
N GLN A 73 7.62 19.01 -1.85
CA GLN A 73 6.66 18.13 -1.16
C GLN A 73 7.03 16.64 -1.27
N LEU A 74 7.74 16.26 -2.33
CA LEU A 74 8.05 14.87 -2.63
C LEU A 74 9.56 14.63 -2.65
N SER A 75 9.95 13.43 -2.24
CA SER A 75 11.35 13.01 -2.27
C SER A 75 11.92 12.99 -3.69
N ASN A 76 13.11 13.51 -3.87
CA ASN A 76 13.81 13.52 -5.16
C ASN A 76 14.02 12.13 -5.75
N VAL A 77 14.18 11.12 -4.90
CA VAL A 77 14.30 9.71 -5.32
C VAL A 77 13.03 9.25 -6.01
N VAL A 78 11.86 9.62 -5.48
CA VAL A 78 10.55 9.32 -6.10
C VAL A 78 10.42 10.04 -7.43
N LEU A 79 10.73 11.34 -7.49
CA LEU A 79 10.65 12.14 -8.73
C LEU A 79 11.55 11.56 -9.84
N THR A 80 12.74 11.12 -9.47
CA THR A 80 13.65 10.43 -10.40
C THR A 80 13.01 9.16 -10.96
N VAL A 81 12.47 8.30 -10.13
CA VAL A 81 11.82 7.06 -10.59
C VAL A 81 10.60 7.35 -11.46
N LEU A 82 9.79 8.34 -11.10
CA LEU A 82 8.60 8.74 -11.86
C LEU A 82 8.95 9.30 -13.24
N SER A 83 10.09 9.97 -13.40
CA SER A 83 10.53 10.52 -14.69
C SER A 83 10.79 9.43 -15.75
N TYR A 84 11.14 8.20 -15.33
CA TYR A 84 11.31 7.06 -16.24
C TYR A 84 9.98 6.48 -16.75
N VAL A 85 8.87 6.83 -16.11
CA VAL A 85 7.55 6.28 -16.46
C VAL A 85 6.88 7.14 -17.53
N SER A 86 6.48 6.53 -18.64
CA SER A 86 5.79 7.23 -19.74
C SER A 86 4.89 6.29 -20.55
N GLY A 87 3.97 6.89 -21.32
CA GLY A 87 3.07 6.18 -22.22
C GLY A 87 1.73 5.82 -21.59
N VAL A 88 0.83 5.26 -22.39
CA VAL A 88 -0.58 5.01 -22.03
C VAL A 88 -0.76 4.28 -20.69
N LYS A 89 0.15 3.35 -20.38
CA LYS A 89 0.14 2.57 -19.13
C LYS A 89 0.88 3.24 -17.96
N ALA A 90 1.27 4.51 -18.08
CA ALA A 90 2.03 5.20 -17.04
C ALA A 90 1.32 5.17 -15.67
N VAL A 91 0.02 5.45 -15.65
CA VAL A 91 -0.79 5.46 -14.43
C VAL A 91 -0.80 4.08 -13.77
N ASP A 92 -1.05 3.02 -14.56
CA ASP A 92 -1.03 1.64 -14.04
C ASP A 92 0.35 1.23 -13.54
N THR A 93 1.40 1.64 -14.26
CA THR A 93 2.79 1.36 -13.89
C THR A 93 3.14 2.01 -12.56
N ILE A 94 2.74 3.27 -12.34
CA ILE A 94 2.94 4.00 -11.07
C ILE A 94 2.18 3.30 -9.94
N GLY A 95 0.93 2.92 -10.18
CA GLY A 95 0.16 2.13 -9.22
C GLY A 95 0.81 0.78 -8.86
N GLN A 96 1.45 0.12 -9.83
CA GLN A 96 2.21 -1.11 -9.58
C GLN A 96 3.50 -0.84 -8.79
N ILE A 97 4.25 0.22 -9.12
CA ILE A 97 5.45 0.62 -8.36
C ILE A 97 5.08 0.87 -6.91
N ARG A 98 4.00 1.63 -6.65
CA ARG A 98 3.50 1.91 -5.30
C ARG A 98 3.17 0.62 -4.54
N ARG A 99 2.39 -0.29 -5.15
CA ARG A 99 2.03 -1.56 -4.49
C ARG A 99 3.25 -2.40 -4.16
N ASN A 100 4.15 -2.59 -5.11
CA ASN A 100 5.35 -3.41 -4.91
C ASN A 100 6.29 -2.80 -3.86
N PHE A 101 6.45 -1.47 -3.86
CA PHE A 101 7.22 -0.75 -2.84
C PHE A 101 6.60 -0.93 -1.46
N PHE A 102 5.28 -0.75 -1.35
CA PHE A 102 4.57 -0.84 -0.08
C PHE A 102 4.61 -2.23 0.55
N GLU A 103 4.54 -3.29 -0.26
CA GLU A 103 4.72 -4.66 0.24
C GLU A 103 6.11 -4.87 0.85
N LYS A 104 7.16 -4.38 0.19
CA LYS A 104 8.52 -4.44 0.73
C LYS A 104 8.70 -3.58 1.98
N TYR A 105 8.13 -2.38 1.95
CA TYR A 105 8.12 -1.46 3.09
C TYR A 105 7.47 -2.10 4.31
N LYS A 106 6.29 -2.73 4.17
CA LYS A 106 5.63 -3.47 5.25
C LYS A 106 6.53 -4.57 5.81
N HIS A 107 7.14 -5.35 4.93
CA HIS A 107 8.03 -6.43 5.36
C HIS A 107 9.24 -5.90 6.15
N GLU A 108 9.88 -4.83 5.67
CA GLU A 108 11.04 -4.22 6.34
C GLU A 108 10.68 -3.59 7.69
N LYS A 109 9.54 -2.91 7.76
CA LYS A 109 9.02 -2.29 8.99
C LYS A 109 8.32 -3.29 9.91
N ASN A 110 8.23 -4.55 9.50
CA ASN A 110 7.55 -5.59 10.27
C ASN A 110 6.06 -5.26 10.53
N ILE A 111 5.42 -4.63 9.54
CA ILE A 111 4.00 -4.24 9.59
C ILE A 111 3.15 -5.39 9.06
N VAL A 112 2.11 -5.76 9.80
CA VAL A 112 1.16 -6.82 9.43
C VAL A 112 -0.18 -6.22 9.07
N SER A 113 -0.70 -6.55 7.89
CA SER A 113 -2.06 -6.16 7.51
C SER A 113 -3.08 -7.04 8.20
N VAL A 114 -4.02 -6.40 8.88
CA VAL A 114 -5.13 -7.05 9.58
C VAL A 114 -6.44 -6.48 9.03
N HIS A 115 -7.28 -7.33 8.46
CA HIS A 115 -8.65 -6.99 8.12
C HIS A 115 -9.58 -7.54 9.19
N ALA A 116 -10.32 -6.66 9.85
CA ALA A 116 -11.34 -7.02 10.81
C ALA A 116 -12.73 -6.81 10.19
N THR A 117 -13.56 -7.84 10.18
CA THR A 117 -14.97 -7.75 9.81
C THR A 117 -15.80 -7.81 11.09
N LEU A 118 -16.57 -6.75 11.34
CA LEU A 118 -17.37 -6.57 12.55
C LEU A 118 -18.87 -6.62 12.23
N SER A 119 -19.69 -6.94 13.22
CA SER A 119 -21.15 -6.97 13.09
C SER A 119 -21.82 -5.59 13.14
N SER A 120 -21.15 -4.60 13.74
CA SER A 120 -21.65 -3.23 13.94
C SER A 120 -20.50 -2.23 13.91
N ASP A 121 -20.87 -0.95 13.71
CA ASP A 121 -19.94 0.16 13.81
C ASP A 121 -19.35 0.24 15.22
N ILE A 122 -18.10 0.60 15.29
CA ILE A 122 -17.35 0.88 16.53
C ILE A 122 -16.75 2.28 16.46
N SER A 123 -16.48 2.86 17.61
CA SER A 123 -15.86 4.19 17.68
C SER A 123 -14.41 4.18 17.18
N ASP A 124 -13.93 5.34 16.75
CA ASP A 124 -12.52 5.49 16.35
C ASP A 124 -11.56 5.16 17.52
N GLU A 125 -11.97 5.44 18.75
CA GLU A 125 -11.22 5.10 19.97
C GLU A 125 -11.08 3.58 20.13
N ASP A 126 -12.16 2.82 19.85
CA ASP A 126 -12.14 1.36 19.93
C ASP A 126 -11.28 0.76 18.80
N ILE A 127 -11.30 1.36 17.60
CA ILE A 127 -10.41 0.96 16.49
C ILE A 127 -8.95 1.12 16.89
N ILE A 128 -8.58 2.25 17.49
CA ILE A 128 -7.22 2.50 17.98
C ILE A 128 -6.83 1.52 19.08
N ALA A 129 -7.73 1.27 20.03
CA ALA A 129 -7.52 0.29 21.11
C ALA A 129 -7.30 -1.12 20.56
N MET A 130 -8.14 -1.54 19.60
CA MET A 130 -8.04 -2.83 18.91
C MET A 130 -6.70 -2.96 18.15
N GLN A 131 -6.30 -1.94 17.40
CA GLN A 131 -5.02 -1.90 16.69
C GLN A 131 -3.85 -2.07 17.65
N LYS A 132 -3.88 -1.38 18.79
CA LYS A 132 -2.84 -1.48 19.83
C LYS A 132 -2.76 -2.89 20.43
N GLN A 133 -3.90 -3.49 20.76
CA GLN A 133 -3.95 -4.87 21.28
C GLN A 133 -3.43 -5.88 20.26
N LEU A 134 -3.83 -5.74 18.99
CA LEU A 134 -3.34 -6.59 17.91
C LEU A 134 -1.83 -6.47 17.73
N SER A 135 -1.31 -5.25 17.76
CA SER A 135 0.14 -5.01 17.64
C SER A 135 0.91 -5.66 18.79
N GLN A 136 0.42 -5.57 20.02
CA GLN A 136 1.02 -6.22 21.19
C GLN A 136 1.01 -7.74 21.08
N ASN A 137 -0.13 -8.33 20.70
CA ASN A 137 -0.28 -9.79 20.59
C ASN A 137 0.54 -10.36 19.44
N LEU A 138 0.63 -9.66 18.32
CA LEU A 138 1.38 -10.08 17.14
C LEU A 138 2.87 -9.76 17.25
N LYS A 139 3.28 -8.92 18.21
CA LYS A 139 4.65 -8.36 18.34
C LYS A 139 5.12 -7.68 17.06
N LYS A 140 4.18 -7.07 16.34
CA LYS A 140 4.37 -6.40 15.05
C LYS A 140 3.43 -5.20 15.00
N GLU A 141 3.77 -4.20 14.20
CA GLU A 141 2.86 -3.10 13.95
C GLU A 141 1.66 -3.61 13.11
N ALA A 142 0.44 -3.42 13.60
CA ALA A 142 -0.76 -3.83 12.90
C ALA A 142 -1.33 -2.69 12.07
N ASP A 143 -1.43 -2.89 10.76
CA ASP A 143 -2.17 -2.02 9.83
C ASP A 143 -3.61 -2.54 9.76
N LEU A 144 -4.50 -1.95 10.57
CA LEU A 144 -5.87 -2.42 10.76
C LEU A 144 -6.84 -1.75 9.79
N THR A 145 -7.54 -2.58 9.02
CA THR A 145 -8.69 -2.15 8.21
C THR A 145 -9.95 -2.78 8.78
N VAL A 146 -10.98 -1.97 9.02
CA VAL A 146 -12.26 -2.44 9.55
C VAL A 146 -13.31 -2.41 8.46
N GLU A 147 -14.07 -3.48 8.33
CA GLU A 147 -15.23 -3.61 7.45
C GLU A 147 -16.44 -4.08 8.27
N ILE A 148 -17.63 -3.58 7.92
CA ILE A 148 -18.86 -3.93 8.63
C ILE A 148 -19.67 -4.90 7.78
N ASP A 149 -19.99 -6.06 8.36
CA ASP A 149 -20.87 -7.05 7.79
C ASP A 149 -22.07 -7.29 8.72
N LYS A 150 -23.20 -6.68 8.40
CA LYS A 150 -24.45 -6.81 9.16
C LYS A 150 -25.03 -8.24 9.15
N SER A 151 -24.50 -9.13 8.32
CA SER A 151 -24.91 -10.55 8.34
C SER A 151 -24.28 -11.33 9.51
N LEU A 152 -23.25 -10.77 10.15
CA LEU A 152 -22.71 -11.31 11.38
C LEU A 152 -23.67 -11.02 12.55
N ILE A 153 -24.11 -12.08 13.23
CA ILE A 153 -24.97 -11.98 14.42
C ILE A 153 -24.24 -11.24 15.56
N GLY A 154 -22.91 -11.36 15.61
CA GLY A 154 -22.05 -10.71 16.59
C GLY A 154 -20.64 -11.28 16.58
N GLY A 155 -19.74 -10.61 17.31
CA GLY A 155 -18.31 -10.93 17.33
C GLY A 155 -17.56 -10.35 16.14
N ALA A 156 -16.36 -10.87 15.87
CA ALA A 156 -15.47 -10.37 14.83
C ALA A 156 -14.83 -11.50 14.05
N LYS A 157 -14.49 -11.25 12.78
CA LYS A 157 -13.62 -12.09 11.98
C LYS A 157 -12.37 -11.30 11.65
N PHE A 158 -11.22 -11.93 11.80
CA PHE A 158 -9.94 -11.32 11.48
C PHE A 158 -9.25 -12.10 10.37
N ARG A 159 -8.75 -11.38 9.40
CA ARG A 159 -7.80 -11.90 8.40
C ARG A 159 -6.46 -11.22 8.62
N ILE A 160 -5.49 -12.00 9.06
CA ILE A 160 -4.11 -11.54 9.34
C ILE A 160 -3.22 -12.14 8.25
N GLU A 161 -2.83 -11.32 7.26
CA GLU A 161 -2.17 -11.81 6.04
C GLU A 161 -2.95 -12.96 5.39
N ASN A 162 -2.42 -14.20 5.48
CA ASN A 162 -3.03 -15.41 4.93
C ASN A 162 -3.74 -16.28 5.99
N LYS A 163 -3.82 -15.80 7.24
CA LYS A 163 -4.48 -16.53 8.34
C LYS A 163 -5.84 -15.94 8.63
N PHE A 164 -6.83 -16.81 8.87
CA PHE A 164 -8.18 -16.43 9.25
C PHE A 164 -8.45 -16.83 10.69
N LEU A 165 -8.96 -15.90 11.46
CA LEU A 165 -9.46 -16.12 12.81
C LEU A 165 -10.94 -15.74 12.85
N ASP A 166 -11.83 -16.72 13.05
CA ASP A 166 -13.25 -16.48 13.18
C ASP A 166 -13.66 -16.53 14.66
N ALA A 167 -13.80 -15.36 15.26
CA ALA A 167 -14.28 -15.14 16.62
C ALA A 167 -15.76 -14.73 16.65
N SER A 168 -16.53 -15.04 15.59
CA SER A 168 -17.97 -14.76 15.56
C SER A 168 -18.74 -15.64 16.53
N ILE A 169 -19.84 -15.12 17.07
CA ILE A 169 -20.76 -15.87 17.96
C ILE A 169 -21.24 -17.14 17.28
N LYS A 170 -21.52 -17.10 15.98
CA LYS A 170 -21.91 -18.28 15.19
C LYS A 170 -20.86 -19.38 15.25
N SER A 171 -19.59 -19.04 15.11
CA SER A 171 -18.49 -20.01 15.17
C SER A 171 -18.30 -20.56 16.59
N GLN A 172 -18.41 -19.71 17.61
CA GLN A 172 -18.34 -20.15 19.01
C GLN A 172 -19.44 -21.13 19.36
N LEU A 173 -20.71 -20.83 19.01
CA LEU A 173 -21.85 -21.73 19.23
C LEU A 173 -21.68 -23.06 18.49
N LYS A 174 -21.14 -23.03 17.25
CA LYS A 174 -20.86 -24.25 16.49
C LYS A 174 -19.81 -25.13 17.19
N ASN A 175 -18.77 -24.52 17.73
CA ASN A 175 -17.72 -25.26 18.45
C ASN A 175 -18.27 -25.89 19.74
N ILE A 176 -19.04 -25.13 20.54
CA ILE A 176 -19.71 -25.65 21.75
C ILE A 176 -20.63 -26.84 21.39
N LYS A 177 -21.42 -26.73 20.32
CA LYS A 177 -22.26 -27.83 19.85
C LYS A 177 -21.44 -29.06 19.50
N LEU A 178 -20.33 -28.89 18.79
CA LEU A 178 -19.44 -30.01 18.43
C LEU A 178 -18.82 -30.66 19.64
N ASP A 179 -18.45 -29.91 20.66
CA ASP A 179 -17.84 -30.42 21.87
C ASP A 179 -18.87 -31.21 22.74
N LEU A 180 -20.11 -30.72 22.77
CA LEU A 180 -21.21 -31.44 23.43
C LEU A 180 -21.59 -32.74 22.72
N MET A 181 -21.37 -32.86 21.42
CA MET A 181 -21.66 -34.08 20.64
C MET A 181 -20.54 -35.12 20.73
N LYS A 182 -19.39 -34.82 21.34
CA LYS A 182 -18.25 -35.75 21.56
C LYS A 182 -18.29 -36.45 22.91
N ILE A 183 -19.24 -36.05 23.78
CA ILE A 183 -19.54 -36.65 25.07
C ILE A 183 -20.62 -37.70 24.88
#